data_34eb391a3e93ddf8681b1af30edc5978
#
_entry.id   34eb391a3e93ddf8681b1af30edc5978
#
_cell.length_a   1.000
_cell.length_b   1.000
_cell.length_c   1.000
_cell.angle_alpha   90.00
_cell.angle_beta   90.00
_cell.angle_gamma   90.00
#
_symmetry.space_group_name_H-M   'P 1'
#
loop_
_entity.id
_entity.type
_entity.pdbx_description
1 polymer ?
#
loop_
_entity_poly.entity_id
_entity_poly.type
_entity_poly.pdbx_seq_one_letter_code
_entity_poly.pdbx_strand_id
1 'polypeptide(L)'
;LYKGRLVGTLGHVGAMSIMSGKSLRCGEGGFLVTEDQQIYERAAAWGHYGRTGQLQDEEVKPFAGMPLGGYKYRMHQLSSAVGRVQLKGYREKMAVIQEAMNYFWDRLEGTPGICAHRPAVATGDTMGGWYAAKGLYRPEELNGLPVARYCEAVNAEIPEGFSARPGANPLMHLHPVLNEADIYGDGKPTRNAFSDRDVRQPLGSLPVTETLPERCFSIPWFKHYRPEQIDEYVAAFRKVAENADQLQ
;
A
#
# COMPACT_ATOMS: atom_id res chain seq x y z
N LEU A 1 -3.70 12.85 3.84
CA LEU A 1 -3.98 13.50 5.13
C LEU A 1 -4.92 12.64 5.96
N TYR A 2 -4.80 12.74 7.28
CA TYR A 2 -5.75 12.22 8.26
C TYR A 2 -6.02 13.32 9.30
N LYS A 3 -7.26 13.77 9.40
CA LYS A 3 -7.66 14.90 10.26
C LYS A 3 -6.76 16.13 10.08
N GLY A 4 -6.47 16.47 8.84
CA GLY A 4 -5.61 17.60 8.46
C GLY A 4 -4.11 17.41 8.68
N ARG A 5 -3.66 16.28 9.25
CA ARG A 5 -2.24 15.98 9.49
C ARG A 5 -1.68 15.05 8.42
N LEU A 6 -0.40 15.16 8.13
CA LEU A 6 0.29 14.27 7.21
C LEU A 6 0.40 12.85 7.81
N VAL A 7 -0.08 11.83 7.09
CA VAL A 7 0.17 10.44 7.48
C VAL A 7 1.67 10.13 7.40
N GLY A 8 2.14 9.29 8.33
CA GLY A 8 3.58 9.05 8.52
C GLY A 8 4.22 9.95 9.58
N THR A 9 3.52 11.03 10.03
CA THR A 9 3.98 11.93 11.11
C THR A 9 3.09 11.88 12.35
N LEU A 10 2.19 10.90 12.45
CA LEU A 10 1.23 10.78 13.55
C LEU A 10 1.80 10.02 14.74
N GLY A 11 2.70 9.08 14.50
CA GLY A 11 3.39 8.29 15.52
C GLY A 11 4.81 8.79 15.76
N HIS A 12 5.59 8.03 16.51
CA HIS A 12 6.98 8.36 16.85
C HIS A 12 7.90 8.30 15.62
N VAL A 13 7.59 7.45 14.66
CA VAL A 13 8.38 7.27 13.44
C VAL A 13 7.47 6.88 12.26
N GLY A 14 7.74 7.41 11.09
CA GLY A 14 7.17 7.00 9.82
C GLY A 14 8.23 6.48 8.87
N ALA A 15 7.96 5.39 8.16
CA ALA A 15 8.83 4.84 7.12
C ALA A 15 8.10 4.78 5.79
N MET A 16 8.76 5.22 4.73
CA MET A 16 8.15 5.36 3.40
C MET A 16 9.06 4.79 2.32
N SER A 17 8.46 4.04 1.41
CA SER A 17 9.14 3.57 0.21
C SER A 17 9.01 4.59 -0.92
N ILE A 18 10.09 4.79 -1.67
CA ILE A 18 10.16 5.58 -2.91
C ILE A 18 10.70 4.75 -4.07
N MET A 19 10.46 3.45 -4.01
CA MET A 19 10.74 2.51 -5.09
C MET A 19 9.96 2.87 -6.37
N SER A 20 10.40 2.40 -7.53
CA SER A 20 9.86 2.78 -8.85
C SER A 20 8.35 2.60 -9.03
N GLY A 21 7.71 1.70 -8.27
CA GLY A 21 6.26 1.50 -8.27
C GLY A 21 5.45 2.49 -7.43
N LYS A 22 6.08 3.37 -6.64
CA LYS A 22 5.40 4.30 -5.74
C LYS A 22 4.99 5.60 -6.43
N SER A 23 4.14 6.39 -5.78
CA SER A 23 3.70 7.70 -6.29
C SER A 23 4.84 8.72 -6.34
N LEU A 24 5.72 8.74 -5.35
CA LEU A 24 7.03 9.37 -5.40
C LEU A 24 8.07 8.28 -5.67
N ARG A 25 8.80 8.36 -6.76
CA ARG A 25 9.71 7.30 -7.19
C ARG A 25 11.10 7.81 -7.53
N CYS A 26 12.12 7.02 -7.18
CA CYS A 26 13.53 7.33 -7.51
C CYS A 26 14.35 6.11 -7.97
N GLY A 27 13.70 5.04 -8.41
CA GLY A 27 14.32 3.74 -8.64
C GLY A 27 14.16 2.85 -7.42
N GLU A 28 15.18 2.71 -6.62
CA GLU A 28 15.12 2.04 -5.32
C GLU A 28 15.45 3.02 -4.20
N GLY A 29 14.72 2.92 -3.09
CA GLY A 29 14.97 3.73 -1.91
C GLY A 29 13.77 3.84 -0.96
N GLY A 30 14.04 4.48 0.16
CA GLY A 30 13.09 4.79 1.21
C GLY A 30 13.64 5.86 2.11
N PHE A 31 12.81 6.36 2.98
CA PHE A 31 13.20 7.29 4.03
C PHE A 31 12.38 7.06 5.30
N LEU A 32 12.97 7.48 6.39
CA LEU A 32 12.36 7.49 7.71
C LEU A 32 12.21 8.95 8.14
N VAL A 33 11.11 9.25 8.79
CA VAL A 33 10.84 10.56 9.41
C VAL A 33 10.49 10.37 10.88
N THR A 34 11.01 11.24 11.72
CA THR A 34 10.72 11.29 13.15
C THR A 34 10.99 12.69 13.69
N GLU A 35 10.28 13.11 14.73
CA GLU A 35 10.57 14.30 15.51
C GLU A 35 11.38 13.97 16.78
N ASP A 36 11.61 12.69 17.06
CA ASP A 36 12.39 12.21 18.18
C ASP A 36 13.89 12.18 17.80
N GLN A 37 14.68 13.03 18.46
CA GLN A 37 16.11 13.16 18.20
C GLN A 37 16.87 11.85 18.47
N GLN A 38 16.52 11.12 19.52
CA GLN A 38 17.17 9.86 19.86
C GLN A 38 16.91 8.78 18.80
N ILE A 39 15.66 8.66 18.33
CA ILE A 39 15.32 7.73 17.23
C ILE A 39 16.08 8.12 15.96
N TYR A 40 16.12 9.41 15.61
CA TYR A 40 16.86 9.90 14.45
C TYR A 40 18.35 9.53 14.52
N GLU A 41 19.01 9.81 15.63
CA GLU A 41 20.44 9.57 15.79
C GLU A 41 20.78 8.09 15.79
N ARG A 42 19.99 7.26 16.46
CA ARG A 42 20.14 5.79 16.42
C ARG A 42 19.94 5.23 15.02
N ALA A 43 18.92 5.69 14.30
CA ALA A 43 18.71 5.29 12.91
C ALA A 43 19.86 5.75 11.99
N ALA A 44 20.38 6.97 12.19
CA ALA A 44 21.53 7.48 11.44
C ALA A 44 22.81 6.67 11.71
N ALA A 45 23.10 6.37 12.98
CA ALA A 45 24.25 5.55 13.38
C ALA A 45 24.16 4.12 12.83
N TRP A 46 22.99 3.49 12.92
CA TRP A 46 22.74 2.16 12.38
C TRP A 46 22.86 2.13 10.86
N GLY A 47 22.32 3.16 10.19
CA GLY A 47 22.31 3.25 8.74
C GLY A 47 23.66 3.55 8.10
N HIS A 48 24.56 4.22 8.80
CA HIS A 48 25.90 4.51 8.29
C HIS A 48 26.83 5.15 9.34
N TYR A 49 27.85 4.44 9.75
CA TYR A 49 28.83 4.91 10.75
C TYR A 49 29.55 6.23 10.37
N GLY A 50 29.69 6.57 9.09
CA GLY A 50 30.28 7.85 8.65
C GLY A 50 29.37 9.07 8.84
N ARG A 51 28.13 8.90 9.30
CA ARG A 51 27.20 10.00 9.62
C ARG A 51 27.10 10.31 11.11
N THR A 52 27.94 9.72 11.91
CA THR A 52 27.85 9.77 13.37
C THR A 52 28.64 10.93 14.00
N GLY A 53 29.33 11.76 13.22
CA GLY A 53 30.16 12.84 13.72
C GLY A 53 29.41 14.00 14.38
N GLN A 54 28.09 14.08 14.23
CA GLN A 54 27.26 15.16 14.78
C GLN A 54 26.24 14.65 15.82
N LEU A 55 26.37 13.40 16.26
CA LEU A 55 25.45 12.82 17.23
C LEU A 55 25.53 13.49 18.58
N GLN A 56 24.37 13.71 19.20
CA GLN A 56 24.26 14.28 20.55
C GLN A 56 23.83 13.25 21.61
N ASP A 57 23.19 12.11 21.15
CA ASP A 57 22.78 11.03 22.06
C ASP A 57 24.01 10.46 22.79
N GLU A 58 24.05 10.65 24.12
CA GLU A 58 25.17 10.26 24.97
C GLU A 58 25.43 8.74 24.99
N GLU A 59 24.43 7.92 24.64
CA GLU A 59 24.61 6.48 24.54
C GLU A 59 25.24 6.05 23.21
N VAL A 60 25.04 6.82 22.13
CA VAL A 60 25.54 6.51 20.78
C VAL A 60 26.82 7.27 20.44
N LYS A 61 26.97 8.49 20.92
CA LYS A 61 28.10 9.39 20.68
C LYS A 61 29.49 8.78 20.97
N PRO A 62 29.68 7.96 22.01
CA PRO A 62 30.99 7.32 22.26
C PRO A 62 31.39 6.34 21.12
N PHE A 63 30.46 5.89 20.32
CA PHE A 63 30.69 4.97 19.20
C PHE A 63 30.73 5.69 17.85
N ALA A 64 30.84 7.01 17.84
CA ALA A 64 30.92 7.79 16.61
C ALA A 64 32.08 7.30 15.73
N GLY A 65 31.80 7.10 14.44
CA GLY A 65 32.74 6.56 13.47
C GLY A 65 32.92 5.03 13.48
N MET A 66 32.32 4.33 14.44
CA MET A 66 32.37 2.86 14.51
C MET A 66 31.14 2.23 13.86
N PRO A 67 31.28 1.08 13.16
CA PRO A 67 30.15 0.31 12.71
C PRO A 67 29.39 -0.31 13.91
N LEU A 68 28.10 0.02 14.04
CA LEU A 68 27.25 -0.55 15.10
C LEU A 68 26.56 -1.87 14.68
N GLY A 69 27.15 -2.62 13.75
CA GLY A 69 26.60 -3.88 13.25
C GLY A 69 25.46 -3.72 12.22
N GLY A 70 25.08 -2.48 11.90
CA GLY A 70 24.07 -2.18 10.90
C GLY A 70 24.56 -2.27 9.47
N TYR A 71 23.64 -2.05 8.55
CA TYR A 71 23.92 -2.03 7.13
C TYR A 71 24.28 -0.63 6.63
N LYS A 72 24.81 -0.54 5.41
CA LYS A 72 25.11 0.75 4.78
C LYS A 72 23.87 1.24 4.00
N TYR A 73 22.89 1.79 4.70
CA TYR A 73 21.66 2.33 4.10
C TYR A 73 21.90 3.73 3.49
N ARG A 74 22.75 3.78 2.47
CA ARG A 74 23.01 5.01 1.73
C ARG A 74 22.21 5.01 0.43
N MET A 75 21.30 5.97 0.29
CA MET A 75 20.65 6.18 -0.99
C MET A 75 21.67 6.57 -2.06
N HIS A 76 21.57 5.97 -3.23
CA HIS A 76 22.42 6.29 -4.37
C HIS A 76 22.20 7.75 -4.81
N GLN A 77 23.26 8.46 -5.15
CA GLN A 77 23.20 9.89 -5.51
C GLN A 77 22.30 10.19 -6.70
N LEU A 78 22.34 9.34 -7.76
CA LEU A 78 21.44 9.48 -8.90
C LEU A 78 19.98 9.28 -8.52
N SER A 79 19.66 8.29 -7.67
CA SER A 79 18.31 8.10 -7.13
C SER A 79 17.84 9.32 -6.33
N SER A 80 18.73 9.90 -5.51
CA SER A 80 18.44 11.13 -4.76
C SER A 80 18.17 12.32 -5.69
N ALA A 81 18.92 12.46 -6.78
CA ALA A 81 18.70 13.52 -7.77
C ALA A 81 17.34 13.36 -8.47
N VAL A 82 17.00 12.12 -8.89
CA VAL A 82 15.68 11.81 -9.47
C VAL A 82 14.58 12.10 -8.46
N GLY A 83 14.72 11.66 -7.21
CA GLY A 83 13.75 11.91 -6.13
C GLY A 83 13.51 13.41 -5.89
N ARG A 84 14.56 14.22 -5.89
CA ARG A 84 14.45 15.69 -5.77
C ARG A 84 13.63 16.32 -6.91
N VAL A 85 13.83 15.86 -8.14
CA VAL A 85 13.06 16.36 -9.30
C VAL A 85 11.60 15.96 -9.18
N GLN A 86 11.33 14.70 -8.85
CA GLN A 86 9.96 14.19 -8.65
C GLN A 86 9.23 14.92 -7.52
N LEU A 87 9.93 15.27 -6.45
CA LEU A 87 9.34 15.95 -5.29
C LEU A 87 8.85 17.37 -5.62
N LYS A 88 9.50 18.07 -6.56
CA LYS A 88 9.11 19.43 -6.96
C LYS A 88 7.67 19.52 -7.50
N GLY A 89 7.24 18.52 -8.28
CA GLY A 89 5.87 18.47 -8.85
C GLY A 89 4.96 17.47 -8.12
N TYR A 90 5.34 17.05 -6.91
CA TYR A 90 4.63 15.95 -6.23
C TYR A 90 3.21 16.34 -5.81
N ARG A 91 3.02 17.57 -5.30
CA ARG A 91 1.71 18.05 -4.82
C ARG A 91 0.70 18.13 -5.95
N GLU A 92 1.08 18.74 -7.06
CA GLU A 92 0.23 18.90 -8.26
C GLU A 92 -0.14 17.53 -8.82
N LYS A 93 0.83 16.63 -8.90
CA LYS A 93 0.60 15.26 -9.35
C LYS A 93 -0.36 14.49 -8.44
N MET A 94 -0.22 14.65 -7.11
CA MET A 94 -1.15 14.02 -6.17
C MET A 94 -2.55 14.60 -6.28
N ALA A 95 -2.70 15.89 -6.52
CA ALA A 95 -4.01 16.52 -6.74
C ALA A 95 -4.73 15.92 -7.95
N VAL A 96 -4.04 15.78 -9.08
CA VAL A 96 -4.58 15.16 -10.30
C VAL A 96 -4.98 13.70 -10.07
N ILE A 97 -4.16 12.92 -9.36
CA ILE A 97 -4.48 11.53 -9.03
C ILE A 97 -5.71 11.46 -8.12
N GLN A 98 -5.79 12.33 -7.09
CA GLN A 98 -6.95 12.40 -6.20
C GLN A 98 -8.23 12.72 -6.96
N GLU A 99 -8.19 13.71 -7.84
CA GLU A 99 -9.33 14.10 -8.68
C GLU A 99 -9.80 12.93 -9.55
N ALA A 100 -8.89 12.31 -10.30
CA ALA A 100 -9.21 11.21 -11.20
C ALA A 100 -9.77 9.97 -10.46
N MET A 101 -9.15 9.59 -9.34
CA MET A 101 -9.59 8.45 -8.55
C MET A 101 -10.91 8.70 -7.84
N ASN A 102 -11.11 9.91 -7.31
CA ASN A 102 -12.40 10.27 -6.70
C ASN A 102 -13.50 10.30 -7.74
N TYR A 103 -13.25 10.89 -8.91
CA TYR A 103 -14.21 10.91 -10.02
C TYR A 103 -14.67 9.50 -10.39
N PHE A 104 -13.76 8.54 -10.54
CA PHE A 104 -14.10 7.15 -10.82
C PHE A 104 -15.02 6.55 -9.74
N TRP A 105 -14.67 6.73 -8.47
CA TRP A 105 -15.45 6.15 -7.37
C TRP A 105 -16.80 6.86 -7.17
N ASP A 106 -16.88 8.18 -7.38
CA ASP A 106 -18.13 8.94 -7.33
C ASP A 106 -19.08 8.48 -8.42
N ARG A 107 -18.56 8.21 -9.62
CA ARG A 107 -19.34 7.72 -10.76
C ARG A 107 -19.82 6.26 -10.57
N LEU A 108 -19.16 5.49 -9.72
CA LEU A 108 -19.61 4.12 -9.37
C LEU A 108 -20.54 4.08 -8.15
N GLU A 109 -20.78 5.19 -7.50
CA GLU A 109 -21.69 5.22 -6.36
C GLU A 109 -23.08 4.70 -6.73
N GLY A 110 -23.67 3.85 -5.86
CA GLY A 110 -24.94 3.19 -6.10
C GLY A 110 -24.89 1.98 -7.05
N THR A 111 -23.71 1.61 -7.58
CA THR A 111 -23.57 0.36 -8.38
C THR A 111 -23.66 -0.84 -7.43
N PRO A 112 -24.58 -1.81 -7.68
CA PRO A 112 -24.69 -3.00 -6.83
C PRO A 112 -23.36 -3.73 -6.66
N GLY A 113 -23.08 -4.20 -5.47
CA GLY A 113 -21.88 -5.00 -5.15
C GLY A 113 -20.56 -4.25 -5.15
N ILE A 114 -20.51 -2.96 -5.51
CA ILE A 114 -19.29 -2.18 -5.66
C ILE A 114 -19.26 -1.05 -4.65
N CYS A 115 -18.21 -1.01 -3.82
CA CYS A 115 -17.97 0.09 -2.89
C CYS A 115 -16.55 0.61 -3.01
N ALA A 116 -16.38 1.93 -2.92
CA ALA A 116 -15.08 2.56 -2.84
C ALA A 116 -14.38 2.22 -1.52
N HIS A 117 -13.12 1.84 -1.58
CA HIS A 117 -12.25 1.79 -0.39
C HIS A 117 -11.46 3.09 -0.29
N ARG A 118 -12.10 4.11 0.28
CA ARG A 118 -11.54 5.45 0.50
C ARG A 118 -12.12 6.08 1.77
N PRO A 119 -11.44 7.09 2.39
CA PRO A 119 -12.04 7.91 3.42
C PRO A 119 -13.30 8.60 2.92
N ALA A 120 -14.24 8.87 3.82
CA ALA A 120 -15.40 9.68 3.47
C ALA A 120 -14.96 11.10 3.09
N VAL A 121 -15.48 11.61 1.97
CA VAL A 121 -15.11 12.96 1.45
C VAL A 121 -15.38 14.05 2.50
N ALA A 122 -16.44 13.91 3.28
CA ALA A 122 -16.82 14.86 4.32
C ALA A 122 -15.78 15.03 5.44
N THR A 123 -14.85 14.08 5.63
CA THR A 123 -13.81 14.16 6.67
C THR A 123 -12.62 15.03 6.27
N GLY A 124 -12.46 15.34 4.98
CA GLY A 124 -11.27 16.00 4.42
C GLY A 124 -10.01 15.13 4.44
N ASP A 125 -10.14 13.86 4.76
CA ASP A 125 -9.05 12.88 4.70
C ASP A 125 -8.76 12.49 3.25
N THR A 126 -7.52 12.08 2.95
CA THR A 126 -7.12 11.73 1.58
C THR A 126 -6.41 10.37 1.51
N MET A 127 -6.54 9.69 0.37
CA MET A 127 -5.82 8.43 0.10
C MET A 127 -4.34 8.64 -0.28
N GLY A 128 -3.86 9.87 -0.31
CA GLY A 128 -2.50 10.17 -0.74
C GLY A 128 -2.24 9.72 -2.18
N GLY A 129 -1.24 8.86 -2.39
CA GLY A 129 -0.82 8.43 -3.73
C GLY A 129 -1.64 7.30 -4.36
N TRP A 130 -2.69 6.82 -3.73
CA TRP A 130 -3.54 5.70 -4.20
C TRP A 130 -2.76 4.43 -4.58
N TYR A 131 -1.64 4.18 -3.93
CA TYR A 131 -0.88 2.96 -4.16
C TYR A 131 -1.73 1.72 -3.83
N ALA A 132 -1.79 0.75 -4.78
CA ALA A 132 -2.61 -0.45 -4.67
C ALA A 132 -4.10 -0.13 -4.39
N ALA A 133 -4.69 0.72 -5.25
CA ALA A 133 -6.10 1.11 -5.16
C ALA A 133 -7.02 -0.12 -5.13
N LYS A 134 -7.91 -0.16 -4.16
CA LYS A 134 -8.85 -1.26 -3.91
C LYS A 134 -10.28 -0.77 -4.02
N GLY A 135 -11.16 -1.66 -4.51
CA GLY A 135 -12.60 -1.60 -4.31
C GLY A 135 -13.04 -2.71 -3.37
N LEU A 136 -14.08 -2.46 -2.61
CA LEU A 136 -14.77 -3.49 -1.84
C LEU A 136 -15.86 -4.12 -2.70
N TYR A 137 -16.03 -5.43 -2.55
CA TYR A 137 -16.96 -6.23 -3.31
C TYR A 137 -17.95 -6.95 -2.40
N ARG A 138 -19.23 -6.89 -2.75
CA ARG A 138 -20.32 -7.51 -2.03
C ARG A 138 -21.05 -8.50 -2.93
N PRO A 139 -20.63 -9.77 -2.93
CA PRO A 139 -21.25 -10.79 -3.78
C PRO A 139 -22.73 -10.97 -3.48
N GLU A 140 -23.18 -10.74 -2.25
CA GLU A 140 -24.57 -10.83 -1.83
C GLU A 140 -25.52 -9.86 -2.57
N GLU A 141 -25.00 -8.74 -3.09
CA GLU A 141 -25.75 -7.78 -3.90
C GLU A 141 -25.76 -8.17 -5.41
N LEU A 142 -24.98 -9.18 -5.78
CA LEU A 142 -24.79 -9.66 -7.17
C LEU A 142 -25.12 -11.17 -7.30
N ASN A 143 -26.15 -11.64 -6.59
CA ASN A 143 -26.61 -13.02 -6.62
C ASN A 143 -25.51 -14.06 -6.32
N GLY A 144 -24.51 -13.71 -5.51
CA GLY A 144 -23.39 -14.57 -5.18
C GLY A 144 -22.29 -14.65 -6.23
N LEU A 145 -22.28 -13.80 -7.27
CA LEU A 145 -21.26 -13.80 -8.31
C LEU A 145 -19.87 -13.64 -7.69
N PRO A 146 -18.92 -14.58 -7.94
CA PRO A 146 -17.57 -14.49 -7.41
C PRO A 146 -16.82 -13.27 -7.96
N VAL A 147 -16.03 -12.59 -7.12
CA VAL A 147 -15.25 -11.41 -7.53
C VAL A 147 -14.29 -11.70 -8.69
N ALA A 148 -13.77 -12.92 -8.79
CA ALA A 148 -12.92 -13.33 -9.91
C ALA A 148 -13.68 -13.28 -11.24
N ARG A 149 -14.89 -13.82 -11.27
CA ARG A 149 -15.75 -13.82 -12.46
C ARG A 149 -16.22 -12.42 -12.83
N TYR A 150 -16.55 -11.60 -11.81
CA TYR A 150 -16.88 -10.19 -12.02
C TYR A 150 -15.71 -9.43 -12.67
N CYS A 151 -14.49 -9.55 -12.15
CA CYS A 151 -13.31 -8.89 -12.70
C CYS A 151 -12.99 -9.38 -14.13
N GLU A 152 -13.16 -10.67 -14.42
CA GLU A 152 -12.99 -11.23 -15.77
C GLU A 152 -13.97 -10.57 -16.76
N ALA A 153 -15.24 -10.48 -16.40
CA ALA A 153 -16.26 -9.85 -17.23
C ALA A 153 -15.99 -8.35 -17.43
N VAL A 154 -15.62 -7.63 -16.37
CA VAL A 154 -15.22 -6.22 -16.49
C VAL A 154 -14.04 -6.04 -17.44
N ASN A 155 -13.03 -6.89 -17.34
CA ASN A 155 -11.84 -6.81 -18.22
C ASN A 155 -12.19 -7.12 -19.69
N ALA A 156 -13.21 -7.93 -19.95
CA ALA A 156 -13.69 -8.21 -21.31
C ALA A 156 -14.40 -7.00 -21.97
N GLU A 157 -14.95 -6.11 -21.15
CA GLU A 157 -15.65 -4.89 -21.62
C GLU A 157 -14.71 -3.67 -21.77
N ILE A 158 -13.50 -3.74 -21.21
CA ILE A 158 -12.58 -2.60 -21.15
C ILE A 158 -11.49 -2.76 -22.21
N PRO A 159 -11.12 -1.67 -22.92
CA PRO A 159 -9.97 -1.66 -23.84
C PRO A 159 -8.66 -2.03 -23.15
N GLU A 160 -7.68 -2.48 -23.92
CA GLU A 160 -6.34 -2.79 -23.42
C GLU A 160 -5.72 -1.66 -22.58
N GLY A 161 -5.04 -2.02 -21.49
CA GLY A 161 -4.31 -1.09 -20.63
C GLY A 161 -4.94 -0.82 -19.25
N PHE A 162 -6.19 -1.23 -19.04
CA PHE A 162 -6.83 -1.31 -17.72
C PHE A 162 -7.05 -2.77 -17.32
N SER A 163 -6.90 -3.11 -16.05
CA SER A 163 -7.34 -4.42 -15.58
C SER A 163 -7.82 -4.36 -14.13
N ALA A 164 -9.05 -4.81 -13.90
CA ALA A 164 -9.52 -5.18 -12.58
C ALA A 164 -8.93 -6.55 -12.20
N ARG A 165 -8.44 -6.69 -10.98
CA ARG A 165 -7.87 -7.94 -10.48
C ARG A 165 -8.55 -8.34 -9.20
N PRO A 166 -9.05 -9.60 -9.09
CA PRO A 166 -9.74 -10.06 -7.90
C PRO A 166 -8.78 -10.16 -6.71
N GLY A 167 -9.35 -10.07 -5.51
CA GLY A 167 -8.71 -10.39 -4.28
C GLY A 167 -7.83 -9.30 -3.66
N ALA A 168 -7.28 -9.69 -2.53
CA ALA A 168 -6.31 -8.93 -1.74
C ALA A 168 -4.90 -9.53 -1.86
N ASN A 169 -3.99 -9.02 -1.06
CA ASN A 169 -2.70 -9.69 -0.84
C ASN A 169 -2.94 -11.06 -0.15
N PRO A 170 -2.01 -12.01 -0.29
CA PRO A 170 -2.07 -13.26 0.47
C PRO A 170 -2.26 -13.02 1.96
N LEU A 171 -3.01 -13.89 2.61
CA LEU A 171 -3.29 -13.82 4.05
C LEU A 171 -1.99 -14.07 4.82
N MET A 172 -1.38 -13.01 5.33
CA MET A 172 -0.05 -13.08 5.95
C MET A 172 -0.01 -14.01 7.17
N HIS A 173 -1.09 -14.08 7.95
CA HIS A 173 -1.15 -14.98 9.11
C HIS A 173 -1.18 -16.47 8.70
N LEU A 174 -1.59 -16.79 7.47
CA LEU A 174 -1.61 -18.15 6.92
C LEU A 174 -0.46 -18.39 5.92
N HIS A 175 0.44 -17.43 5.72
CA HIS A 175 1.45 -17.52 4.67
C HIS A 175 2.47 -18.65 4.98
N PRO A 176 2.72 -19.59 4.05
CA PRO A 176 3.60 -20.74 4.29
C PRO A 176 5.02 -20.36 4.74
N VAL A 177 5.59 -19.27 4.18
CA VAL A 177 6.92 -18.79 4.60
C VAL A 177 6.97 -18.44 6.09
N LEU A 178 5.87 -18.00 6.68
CA LEU A 178 5.81 -17.65 8.10
C LEU A 178 5.47 -18.87 8.99
N ASN A 179 4.60 -19.75 8.50
CA ASN A 179 3.99 -20.79 9.32
C ASN A 179 4.64 -22.17 9.16
N GLU A 180 5.37 -22.41 8.06
CA GLU A 180 5.91 -23.73 7.73
C GLU A 180 7.42 -23.67 7.48
N ALA A 181 7.92 -22.66 6.76
CA ALA A 181 9.32 -22.58 6.41
C ALA A 181 10.20 -22.25 7.63
N ASP A 182 11.32 -22.92 7.74
CA ASP A 182 12.41 -22.61 8.67
C ASP A 182 13.48 -21.80 7.94
N ILE A 183 13.32 -20.46 7.92
CA ILE A 183 14.29 -19.58 7.23
C ILE A 183 15.54 -19.27 8.05
N TYR A 184 15.56 -19.60 9.34
CA TYR A 184 16.68 -19.36 10.24
C TYR A 184 17.51 -20.62 10.51
N GLY A 185 17.00 -21.80 10.14
CA GLY A 185 17.69 -23.07 10.32
C GLY A 185 17.75 -23.55 11.79
N ASP A 186 16.79 -23.15 12.60
CA ASP A 186 16.70 -23.49 14.03
C ASP A 186 15.71 -24.62 14.35
N GLY A 187 15.13 -25.22 13.31
CA GLY A 187 14.14 -26.28 13.42
C GLY A 187 12.72 -25.79 13.74
N LYS A 188 12.48 -24.47 13.70
CA LYS A 188 11.18 -23.87 13.97
C LYS A 188 10.63 -23.15 12.74
N PRO A 189 9.29 -23.08 12.58
CA PRO A 189 8.70 -22.17 11.61
C PRO A 189 9.15 -20.73 11.85
N THR A 190 9.35 -19.97 10.77
CA THR A 190 9.83 -18.57 10.81
C THR A 190 9.15 -17.71 11.88
N ARG A 191 7.83 -17.85 12.03
CA ARG A 191 7.06 -17.09 13.01
C ARG A 191 7.39 -17.44 14.46
N ASN A 192 7.87 -18.65 14.71
CA ASN A 192 8.22 -19.15 16.03
C ASN A 192 9.72 -19.04 16.36
N ALA A 193 10.56 -18.58 15.43
CA ALA A 193 12.02 -18.56 15.56
C ALA A 193 12.53 -17.90 16.86
N PHE A 194 11.87 -16.83 17.29
CA PHE A 194 12.23 -16.06 18.49
C PHE A 194 11.16 -16.16 19.60
N SER A 195 10.41 -17.28 19.62
CA SER A 195 9.34 -17.50 20.61
C SER A 195 9.49 -18.84 21.29
N ASP A 196 9.21 -18.86 22.59
CA ASP A 196 9.14 -20.08 23.39
C ASP A 196 7.79 -20.79 23.30
N ARG A 197 6.82 -20.18 22.64
CA ARG A 197 5.49 -20.73 22.41
C ARG A 197 5.12 -20.65 20.92
N ASP A 198 4.15 -21.44 20.51
CA ASP A 198 3.58 -21.32 19.18
C ASP A 198 2.76 -20.02 19.08
N VAL A 199 3.20 -19.09 18.23
CA VAL A 199 2.56 -17.80 17.97
C VAL A 199 1.87 -17.75 16.61
N ARG A 200 1.76 -18.89 15.92
CA ARG A 200 1.02 -18.98 14.67
C ARG A 200 -0.47 -18.80 14.91
N GLN A 201 -1.13 -18.18 13.95
CA GLN A 201 -2.56 -17.96 13.98
C GLN A 201 -3.22 -18.91 12.98
N PRO A 202 -4.09 -19.84 13.44
CA PRO A 202 -4.77 -20.77 12.54
C PRO A 202 -5.87 -20.06 11.73
N LEU A 203 -6.36 -20.76 10.71
CA LEU A 203 -7.56 -20.35 9.97
C LEU A 203 -8.72 -20.15 10.97
N GLY A 204 -9.52 -19.12 10.77
CA GLY A 204 -10.61 -18.68 11.65
C GLY A 204 -10.20 -17.72 12.75
N SER A 205 -8.87 -17.45 12.94
CA SER A 205 -8.41 -16.50 13.95
C SER A 205 -8.61 -15.04 13.55
N LEU A 206 -8.67 -14.74 12.24
CA LEU A 206 -8.88 -13.40 11.70
C LEU A 206 -10.02 -13.39 10.66
N PRO A 207 -11.28 -13.62 11.09
CA PRO A 207 -12.39 -13.89 10.18
C PRO A 207 -12.66 -12.75 9.18
N VAL A 208 -12.51 -11.50 9.57
CA VAL A 208 -12.67 -10.36 8.65
C VAL A 208 -11.56 -10.36 7.58
N THR A 209 -10.31 -10.57 7.98
CA THR A 209 -9.17 -10.64 7.06
C THR A 209 -9.32 -11.79 6.07
N GLU A 210 -9.79 -12.93 6.55
CA GLU A 210 -9.93 -14.16 5.78
C GLU A 210 -10.99 -14.08 4.68
N THR A 211 -11.96 -13.17 4.80
CA THR A 211 -12.95 -12.92 3.75
C THR A 211 -12.47 -11.94 2.67
N LEU A 212 -11.41 -11.17 2.91
CA LEU A 212 -10.95 -10.14 1.96
C LEU A 212 -10.61 -10.65 0.55
N PRO A 213 -10.03 -11.84 0.34
CA PRO A 213 -9.76 -12.35 -1.00
C PRO A 213 -11.02 -12.41 -1.90
N GLU A 214 -12.18 -12.66 -1.30
CA GLU A 214 -13.46 -12.77 -2.00
C GLU A 214 -14.25 -11.45 -2.01
N ARG A 215 -13.84 -10.49 -1.18
CA ARG A 215 -14.55 -9.23 -0.93
C ARG A 215 -13.79 -7.99 -1.34
N CYS A 216 -12.76 -8.12 -2.18
CA CYS A 216 -12.11 -6.96 -2.75
C CYS A 216 -11.50 -7.24 -4.11
N PHE A 217 -11.26 -6.18 -4.83
CA PHE A 217 -10.53 -6.17 -6.09
C PHE A 217 -9.59 -4.97 -6.16
N SER A 218 -8.63 -5.01 -7.05
CA SER A 218 -7.71 -3.91 -7.31
C SER A 218 -7.95 -3.34 -8.69
N ILE A 219 -7.73 -2.05 -8.82
CA ILE A 219 -7.70 -1.33 -10.09
C ILE A 219 -6.36 -0.60 -10.23
N PRO A 220 -5.93 -0.29 -11.46
CA PRO A 220 -4.86 0.67 -11.67
C PRO A 220 -5.26 2.04 -11.13
N TRP A 221 -4.28 2.79 -10.64
CA TRP A 221 -4.52 4.20 -10.31
C TRP A 221 -4.44 5.07 -11.57
N PHE A 222 -5.33 6.04 -11.67
CA PHE A 222 -5.32 7.01 -12.77
C PHE A 222 -4.28 8.10 -12.50
N LYS A 223 -3.26 8.18 -13.35
CA LYS A 223 -2.19 9.18 -13.24
C LYS A 223 -2.54 10.52 -13.89
N HIS A 224 -3.60 10.54 -14.66
CA HIS A 224 -4.13 11.70 -15.38
C HIS A 224 -5.65 11.74 -15.24
N TYR A 225 -6.18 12.94 -15.09
CA TYR A 225 -7.61 13.14 -15.11
C TYR A 225 -8.10 13.23 -16.57
N ARG A 226 -8.75 12.16 -17.02
CA ARG A 226 -9.35 12.01 -18.35
C ARG A 226 -10.77 11.50 -18.19
N PRO A 227 -11.75 12.41 -17.96
CA PRO A 227 -13.10 12.01 -17.59
C PRO A 227 -13.75 11.09 -18.60
N GLU A 228 -13.60 11.34 -19.91
CA GLU A 228 -14.20 10.50 -20.96
C GLU A 228 -13.70 9.04 -20.87
N GLN A 229 -12.40 8.85 -20.71
CA GLN A 229 -11.80 7.52 -20.57
C GLN A 229 -12.22 6.84 -19.26
N ILE A 230 -12.32 7.61 -18.17
CA ILE A 230 -12.77 7.07 -16.87
C ILE A 230 -14.24 6.67 -16.96
N ASP A 231 -15.08 7.42 -17.67
CA ASP A 231 -16.49 7.08 -17.87
C ASP A 231 -16.68 5.79 -18.66
N GLU A 232 -15.80 5.47 -19.63
CA GLU A 232 -15.80 4.17 -20.31
C GLU A 232 -15.56 3.01 -19.33
N TYR A 233 -14.60 3.18 -18.41
CA TYR A 233 -14.35 2.17 -17.38
C TYR A 233 -15.51 2.05 -16.40
N VAL A 234 -16.10 3.16 -15.97
CA VAL A 234 -17.30 3.17 -15.12
C VAL A 234 -18.46 2.45 -15.79
N ALA A 235 -18.68 2.69 -17.08
CA ALA A 235 -19.74 2.02 -17.84
C ALA A 235 -19.56 0.50 -17.87
N ALA A 236 -18.33 0.00 -18.04
CA ALA A 236 -18.03 -1.42 -17.99
C ALA A 236 -18.34 -2.04 -16.61
N PHE A 237 -17.91 -1.40 -15.54
CA PHE A 237 -18.20 -1.87 -14.17
C PHE A 237 -19.71 -1.92 -13.88
N ARG A 238 -20.45 -0.88 -14.27
CA ARG A 238 -21.91 -0.83 -14.11
C ARG A 238 -22.62 -1.89 -14.94
N LYS A 239 -22.26 -1.99 -16.23
CA LYS A 239 -22.85 -2.98 -17.14
C LYS A 239 -22.74 -4.40 -16.59
N VAL A 240 -21.55 -4.77 -16.09
CA VAL A 240 -21.30 -6.10 -15.51
C VAL A 240 -22.11 -6.30 -14.23
N ALA A 241 -22.17 -5.30 -13.34
CA ALA A 241 -22.95 -5.39 -12.12
C ALA A 241 -24.46 -5.51 -12.39
N GLU A 242 -24.98 -4.74 -13.34
CA GLU A 242 -26.41 -4.76 -13.72
C GLU A 242 -26.83 -6.05 -14.43
N ASN A 243 -25.89 -6.82 -14.99
CA ASN A 243 -26.14 -8.07 -15.69
C ASN A 243 -25.49 -9.28 -14.97
N ALA A 244 -25.27 -9.19 -13.67
CA ALA A 244 -24.59 -10.22 -12.88
C ALA A 244 -25.28 -11.60 -12.93
N ASP A 245 -26.58 -11.64 -13.12
CA ASP A 245 -27.40 -12.85 -13.28
C ASP A 245 -27.04 -13.65 -14.54
N GLN A 246 -26.50 -13.02 -15.58
CA GLN A 246 -26.08 -13.66 -16.82
C GLN A 246 -24.67 -14.27 -16.74
N LEU A 247 -23.96 -14.05 -15.64
CA LEU A 247 -22.56 -14.47 -15.45
C LEU A 247 -22.39 -15.65 -14.47
N GLN A 248 -23.49 -16.20 -14.00
CA GLN A 248 -23.50 -17.34 -13.07
C GLN A 248 -23.13 -18.67 -13.74
#